data_fd6518f1e72a9824f8b03f1549259a07
#
_entry.id   fd6518f1e72a9824f8b03f1549259a07
#
_cell.length_a   1.000
_cell.length_b   1.000
_cell.length_c   1.000
_cell.angle_alpha   90.00
_cell.angle_beta   90.00
_cell.angle_gamma   90.00
#
_symmetry.space_group_name_H-M   'P 1'
#
loop_
_entity.id
_entity.type
_entity.pdbx_description
1 polymer ?
#
loop_
_entity_poly.entity_id
_entity_poly.type
_entity_poly.pdbx_seq_one_letter_code
_entity_poly.pdbx_strand_id
1 'polypeptide(L)'
;TLENPVEDEIPGVTHCDLRSPAEFKPMIASFMRSDPDIILMGEVRDIESAELAIEAAVTGHKVLTTIHTPRASQIIERFEQLGIERWKIAQTLKAACAQRLIKILCPYCKTEQKGVSEKDRMIYGLDSSWETQVVFNHSPEGCQECHSSGYAGRTAILEIIPITPKISDMLSKGEITPYELELKIQEEGILPNLRNNGLKLLKEGKTDLTAISKMIDMSTDD
;
A
#
# COMPACT_ATOMS: atom_id res chain seq x y z
N THR A 1 -5.74 -2.66 19.33
CA THR A 1 -4.56 -2.15 18.62
C THR A 1 -3.43 -1.82 19.58
N LEU A 2 -2.20 -1.88 19.08
CA LEU A 2 -0.96 -1.49 19.77
C LEU A 2 -0.26 -0.45 18.88
N GLU A 3 -0.30 0.81 19.26
CA GLU A 3 0.16 1.92 18.42
C GLU A 3 1.02 2.91 19.22
N ASN A 4 1.84 3.70 18.54
CA ASN A 4 2.68 4.73 19.17
C ASN A 4 2.79 5.96 18.23
N PRO A 5 1.93 6.97 18.40
CA PRO A 5 0.69 6.99 19.21
C PRO A 5 -0.50 6.30 18.48
N VAL A 6 -1.64 6.20 19.17
CA VAL A 6 -2.92 5.90 18.53
C VAL A 6 -3.34 7.08 17.65
N GLU A 7 -3.48 6.84 16.35
CA GLU A 7 -3.80 7.90 15.38
C GLU A 7 -5.30 8.20 15.30
N ASP A 8 -6.13 7.16 15.42
CA ASP A 8 -7.59 7.28 15.31
C ASP A 8 -8.28 6.26 16.21
N GLU A 9 -9.26 6.73 16.97
CA GLU A 9 -10.05 5.88 17.86
C GLU A 9 -11.28 5.32 17.14
N ILE A 10 -11.30 4.01 16.96
CA ILE A 10 -12.39 3.30 16.29
C ILE A 10 -13.35 2.74 17.34
N PRO A 11 -14.65 3.11 17.34
CA PRO A 11 -15.62 2.57 18.27
C PRO A 11 -15.68 1.03 18.24
N GLY A 12 -15.63 0.40 19.42
CA GLY A 12 -15.65 -1.05 19.56
C GLY A 12 -14.29 -1.73 19.42
N VAL A 13 -13.21 -0.98 19.20
CA VAL A 13 -11.84 -1.48 19.20
C VAL A 13 -11.14 -1.08 20.49
N THR A 14 -10.41 -2.00 21.11
CA THR A 14 -9.53 -1.68 22.25
C THR A 14 -8.23 -1.12 21.73
N HIS A 15 -7.96 0.15 22.02
CA HIS A 15 -6.72 0.82 21.65
C HIS A 15 -5.76 0.87 22.83
N CYS A 16 -4.49 0.60 22.56
CA CYS A 16 -3.41 0.73 23.52
C CYS A 16 -2.34 1.67 22.97
N ASP A 17 -2.18 2.80 23.63
CA ASP A 17 -1.17 3.80 23.31
C ASP A 17 0.14 3.43 24.01
N LEU A 18 1.16 3.08 23.23
CA LEU A 18 2.48 2.72 23.73
C LEU A 18 3.33 3.97 23.91
N ARG A 19 3.89 4.16 25.10
CA ARG A 19 4.74 5.30 25.41
C ARG A 19 6.21 5.10 25.02
N SER A 20 6.61 3.83 24.90
CA SER A 20 7.98 3.46 24.53
C SER A 20 8.02 2.11 23.80
N PRO A 21 9.03 1.86 22.97
CA PRO A 21 9.23 0.54 22.33
C PRO A 21 9.36 -0.61 23.35
N ALA A 22 9.86 -0.35 24.55
CA ALA A 22 10.02 -1.37 25.59
C ALA A 22 8.67 -1.93 26.10
N GLU A 23 7.58 -1.20 25.94
CA GLU A 23 6.25 -1.65 26.34
C GLU A 23 5.62 -2.61 25.35
N PHE A 24 6.16 -2.70 24.12
CA PHE A 24 5.57 -3.47 23.04
C PHE A 24 5.45 -4.96 23.37
N LYS A 25 6.55 -5.58 23.80
CA LYS A 25 6.62 -7.01 24.12
C LYS A 25 5.68 -7.45 25.25
N PRO A 26 5.70 -6.83 26.43
CA PRO A 26 4.79 -7.21 27.52
C PRO A 26 3.33 -6.98 27.13
N MET A 27 3.04 -5.97 26.32
CA MET A 27 1.67 -5.63 25.94
C MET A 27 1.12 -6.62 24.91
N ILE A 28 1.87 -7.01 23.87
CA ILE A 28 1.43 -8.02 22.93
C ILE A 28 1.23 -9.38 23.60
N ALA A 29 2.11 -9.75 24.54
CA ALA A 29 1.94 -10.96 25.33
C ALA A 29 0.68 -10.92 26.21
N SER A 30 0.25 -9.74 26.67
CA SER A 30 -1.02 -9.56 27.36
C SER A 30 -2.20 -9.69 26.41
N PHE A 31 -2.12 -9.12 25.20
CA PHE A 31 -3.14 -9.22 24.19
C PHE A 31 -3.40 -10.65 23.75
N MET A 32 -2.36 -11.41 23.46
CA MET A 32 -2.48 -12.84 23.09
C MET A 32 -3.19 -13.69 24.15
N ARG A 33 -3.17 -13.28 25.44
CA ARG A 33 -3.90 -13.95 26.52
C ARG A 33 -5.32 -13.46 26.72
N SER A 34 -5.72 -12.41 25.99
CA SER A 34 -7.06 -11.79 26.10
C SER A 34 -8.02 -12.30 25.03
N ASP A 35 -7.67 -13.38 24.33
CA ASP A 35 -8.45 -14.04 23.28
C ASP A 35 -8.92 -13.04 22.17
N PRO A 36 -8.01 -12.31 21.54
CA PRO A 36 -8.36 -11.38 20.48
C PRO A 36 -8.53 -12.09 19.14
N ASP A 37 -9.55 -11.74 18.36
CA ASP A 37 -9.68 -12.24 16.99
C ASP A 37 -8.67 -11.59 16.03
N ILE A 38 -8.42 -10.30 16.23
CA ILE A 38 -7.56 -9.48 15.36
C ILE A 38 -6.66 -8.60 16.22
N ILE A 39 -5.37 -8.62 15.94
CA ILE A 39 -4.37 -7.75 16.57
C ILE A 39 -3.82 -6.81 15.50
N LEU A 40 -3.95 -5.50 15.70
CA LEU A 40 -3.25 -4.51 14.90
C LEU A 40 -2.02 -4.03 15.66
N MET A 41 -0.85 -4.24 15.06
CA MET A 41 0.42 -3.71 15.53
C MET A 41 0.76 -2.50 14.67
N GLY A 42 0.94 -1.32 15.25
CA GLY A 42 1.13 -0.06 14.53
C GLY A 42 2.19 -0.20 13.44
N GLU A 43 3.38 -0.67 13.78
CA GLU A 43 4.44 -0.94 12.79
C GLU A 43 5.47 -1.95 13.29
N VAL A 44 6.12 -2.61 12.31
CA VAL A 44 7.31 -3.45 12.51
C VAL A 44 8.55 -2.66 12.11
N ARG A 45 9.42 -2.36 13.08
CA ARG A 45 10.66 -1.58 12.88
C ARG A 45 11.93 -2.42 13.02
N ASP A 46 11.90 -3.42 13.87
CA ASP A 46 13.04 -4.20 14.32
C ASP A 46 12.72 -5.70 14.38
N ILE A 47 13.75 -6.50 14.67
CA ILE A 47 13.62 -7.95 14.77
C ILE A 47 12.64 -8.36 15.87
N GLU A 48 12.64 -7.67 17.02
CA GLU A 48 11.79 -8.04 18.15
C GLU A 48 10.30 -7.87 17.81
N SER A 49 9.91 -6.74 17.21
CA SER A 49 8.53 -6.52 16.74
C SER A 49 8.14 -7.46 15.61
N ALA A 50 9.08 -7.80 14.71
CA ALA A 50 8.85 -8.76 13.64
C ALA A 50 8.59 -10.18 14.18
N GLU A 51 9.42 -10.66 15.12
CA GLU A 51 9.24 -11.96 15.76
C GLU A 51 7.91 -12.07 16.50
N LEU A 52 7.52 -11.04 17.23
CA LEU A 52 6.24 -11.00 17.94
C LEU A 52 5.03 -11.02 16.99
N ALA A 53 5.10 -10.32 15.86
CA ALA A 53 4.06 -10.37 14.84
C ALA A 53 3.90 -11.78 14.25
N ILE A 54 5.03 -12.43 13.95
CA ILE A 54 5.06 -13.80 13.43
C ILE A 54 4.56 -14.78 14.49
N GLU A 55 4.99 -14.68 15.75
CA GLU A 55 4.53 -15.54 16.85
C GLU A 55 3.02 -15.46 17.06
N ALA A 56 2.48 -14.25 17.09
CA ALA A 56 1.03 -14.04 17.17
C ALA A 56 0.30 -14.67 15.98
N ALA A 57 0.83 -14.54 14.76
CA ALA A 57 0.24 -15.14 13.56
C ALA A 57 0.32 -16.68 13.57
N VAL A 58 1.43 -17.27 14.03
CA VAL A 58 1.61 -18.72 14.15
C VAL A 58 0.65 -19.31 15.18
N THR A 59 0.39 -18.59 16.28
CA THR A 59 -0.55 -19.02 17.32
C THR A 59 -2.03 -18.82 16.95
N GLY A 60 -2.33 -18.40 15.72
CA GLY A 60 -3.67 -18.39 15.15
C GLY A 60 -4.37 -17.03 15.14
N HIS A 61 -3.74 -15.97 15.63
CA HIS A 61 -4.31 -14.63 15.60
C HIS A 61 -4.20 -14.02 14.20
N LYS A 62 -5.20 -13.27 13.79
CA LYS A 62 -5.08 -12.41 12.61
C LYS A 62 -4.31 -11.15 12.96
N VAL A 63 -3.10 -11.02 12.43
CA VAL A 63 -2.22 -9.87 12.68
C VAL A 63 -2.26 -8.91 11.48
N LEU A 64 -2.51 -7.65 11.77
CA LEU A 64 -2.37 -6.53 10.85
C LEU A 64 -1.20 -5.67 11.33
N THR A 65 -0.31 -5.29 10.43
CA THR A 65 0.81 -4.39 10.77
C THR A 65 1.24 -3.57 9.58
N THR A 66 1.93 -2.48 9.82
CA THR A 66 2.62 -1.74 8.78
C THR A 66 4.13 -2.01 8.82
N ILE A 67 4.75 -1.89 7.67
CA ILE A 67 6.20 -2.00 7.51
C ILE A 67 6.63 -1.04 6.41
N HIS A 68 7.76 -0.36 6.58
CA HIS A 68 8.23 0.60 5.59
C HIS A 68 8.93 -0.10 4.45
N THR A 69 8.23 -0.21 3.31
CA THR A 69 8.76 -0.69 2.03
C THR A 69 8.17 0.14 0.89
N PRO A 70 8.92 0.42 -0.18
CA PRO A 70 8.41 1.14 -1.35
C PRO A 70 7.28 0.40 -2.07
N ARG A 71 7.33 -0.94 -2.13
CA ARG A 71 6.39 -1.81 -2.84
C ARG A 71 5.91 -2.97 -1.97
N ALA A 72 4.73 -3.48 -2.28
CA ALA A 72 4.17 -4.62 -1.56
C ALA A 72 5.00 -5.91 -1.72
N SER A 73 5.65 -6.11 -2.87
CA SER A 73 6.51 -7.27 -3.12
C SER A 73 7.78 -7.30 -2.24
N GLN A 74 8.29 -6.13 -1.85
CA GLN A 74 9.53 -6.01 -1.07
C GLN A 74 9.34 -6.32 0.42
N ILE A 75 8.11 -6.56 0.88
CA ILE A 75 7.85 -6.90 2.28
C ILE A 75 8.63 -8.14 2.73
N ILE A 76 8.82 -9.09 1.83
CA ILE A 76 9.52 -10.35 2.10
C ILE A 76 10.99 -10.08 2.40
N GLU A 77 11.67 -9.35 1.51
CA GLU A 77 13.06 -8.93 1.72
C GLU A 77 13.22 -8.11 2.99
N ARG A 78 12.25 -7.25 3.28
CA ARG A 78 12.30 -6.43 4.50
C ARG A 78 12.24 -7.27 5.76
N PHE A 79 11.38 -8.28 5.82
CA PHE A 79 11.36 -9.22 6.94
C PHE A 79 12.65 -10.04 7.03
N GLU A 80 13.24 -10.47 5.90
CA GLU A 80 14.53 -11.15 5.87
C GLU A 80 15.67 -10.26 6.39
N GLN A 81 15.71 -8.98 5.99
CA GLN A 81 16.66 -7.99 6.50
C GLN A 81 16.53 -7.77 8.02
N LEU A 82 15.32 -7.90 8.56
CA LEU A 82 15.06 -7.89 9.99
C LEU A 82 15.46 -9.18 10.70
N GLY A 83 15.89 -10.23 9.96
CA GLY A 83 16.35 -11.49 10.52
C GLY A 83 15.28 -12.59 10.57
N ILE A 84 14.10 -12.37 9.98
CA ILE A 84 13.05 -13.38 9.93
C ILE A 84 13.34 -14.40 8.83
N GLU A 85 13.30 -15.67 9.16
CA GLU A 85 13.48 -16.76 8.21
C GLU A 85 12.34 -16.80 7.18
N ARG A 86 12.71 -16.92 5.90
CA ARG A 86 11.76 -16.89 4.76
C ARG A 86 10.61 -17.88 4.90
N TRP A 87 10.85 -19.07 5.41
CA TRP A 87 9.79 -20.07 5.58
C TRP A 87 8.73 -19.63 6.60
N LYS A 88 9.11 -18.89 7.65
CA LYS A 88 8.16 -18.31 8.63
C LYS A 88 7.28 -17.26 7.95
N ILE A 89 7.90 -16.39 7.14
CA ILE A 89 7.17 -15.37 6.37
C ILE A 89 6.18 -16.06 5.43
N ALA A 90 6.63 -17.04 4.66
CA ALA A 90 5.81 -17.79 3.72
C ALA A 90 4.60 -18.47 4.38
N GLN A 91 4.76 -18.98 5.58
CA GLN A 91 3.70 -19.66 6.33
C GLN A 91 2.66 -18.68 6.91
N THR A 92 3.10 -17.53 7.39
CA THR A 92 2.26 -16.60 8.15
C THR A 92 1.68 -15.46 7.31
N LEU A 93 2.45 -14.93 6.34
CA LEU A 93 1.99 -13.83 5.49
C LEU A 93 0.82 -14.28 4.63
N LYS A 94 -0.31 -13.54 4.71
CA LYS A 94 -1.52 -13.83 3.92
C LYS A 94 -1.72 -12.85 2.79
N ALA A 95 -1.34 -11.60 2.99
CA ALA A 95 -1.35 -10.57 1.96
C ALA A 95 -0.35 -9.47 2.31
N ALA A 96 0.19 -8.83 1.27
CA ALA A 96 0.92 -7.59 1.37
C ALA A 96 0.13 -6.48 0.65
N CYS A 97 0.09 -5.28 1.25
CA CYS A 97 -0.61 -4.15 0.67
C CYS A 97 0.31 -2.92 0.65
N ALA A 98 0.47 -2.32 -0.52
CA ALA A 98 1.05 -1.00 -0.65
C ALA A 98 -0.06 0.04 -0.88
N GLN A 99 0.06 1.18 -0.21
CA GLN A 99 -0.88 2.28 -0.31
C GLN A 99 -0.16 3.57 -0.69
N ARG A 100 -0.81 4.36 -1.55
CA ARG A 100 -0.37 5.73 -1.86
C ARG A 100 -1.57 6.66 -1.86
N LEU A 101 -1.33 7.91 -1.44
CA LEU A 101 -2.34 8.96 -1.53
C LEU A 101 -2.15 9.72 -2.83
N ILE A 102 -3.22 9.77 -3.64
CA ILE A 102 -3.26 10.53 -4.88
C ILE A 102 -4.21 11.72 -4.74
N LYS A 103 -3.86 12.86 -5.34
CA LYS A 103 -4.69 14.05 -5.32
C LYS A 103 -5.93 13.86 -6.20
N ILE A 104 -7.07 14.34 -5.72
CA ILE A 104 -8.36 14.37 -6.43
C ILE A 104 -8.60 15.76 -6.99
N LEU A 105 -8.93 15.84 -8.26
CA LEU A 105 -9.24 17.09 -8.93
C LEU A 105 -10.45 17.77 -8.30
N CYS A 106 -10.39 19.10 -8.23
CA CYS A 106 -11.55 19.89 -7.84
C CYS A 106 -12.66 19.76 -8.89
N PRO A 107 -13.87 19.32 -8.54
CA PRO A 107 -14.95 19.13 -9.51
C PRO A 107 -15.43 20.43 -10.15
N TYR A 108 -15.19 21.57 -9.49
CA TYR A 108 -15.68 22.89 -9.92
C TYR A 108 -14.75 23.61 -10.89
N CYS A 109 -13.43 23.34 -10.86
CA CYS A 109 -12.48 24.08 -11.69
C CYS A 109 -11.56 23.19 -12.54
N LYS A 110 -11.69 21.86 -12.49
CA LYS A 110 -10.94 20.99 -13.39
C LYS A 110 -11.24 21.30 -14.85
N THR A 111 -10.24 21.22 -15.69
CA THR A 111 -10.32 21.51 -17.11
C THR A 111 -10.28 20.24 -17.93
N GLU A 112 -11.16 20.13 -18.92
CA GLU A 112 -11.20 18.99 -19.83
C GLU A 112 -10.06 19.09 -20.85
N GLN A 113 -9.42 17.96 -21.12
CA GLN A 113 -8.44 17.79 -22.18
C GLN A 113 -8.80 16.56 -23.02
N LYS A 114 -8.89 16.75 -24.33
CA LYS A 114 -9.09 15.65 -25.26
C LYS A 114 -7.75 15.02 -25.63
N GLY A 115 -7.59 13.76 -25.25
CA GLY A 115 -6.39 12.97 -25.50
C GLY A 115 -5.22 13.27 -24.58
N VAL A 116 -4.36 12.29 -24.44
CA VAL A 116 -3.04 12.38 -23.79
C VAL A 116 -1.97 12.57 -24.87
N SER A 117 -1.04 13.49 -24.64
CA SER A 117 0.03 13.79 -25.61
C SER A 117 0.87 12.53 -25.90
N GLU A 118 1.44 12.44 -27.11
CA GLU A 118 2.33 11.33 -27.48
C GLU A 118 3.50 11.20 -26.51
N LYS A 119 4.09 12.33 -26.12
CA LYS A 119 5.17 12.38 -25.12
C LYS A 119 4.75 11.75 -23.80
N ASP A 120 3.59 12.14 -23.27
CA ASP A 120 3.10 11.60 -22.00
C ASP A 120 2.72 10.12 -22.14
N ARG A 121 2.14 9.73 -23.27
CA ARG A 121 1.85 8.32 -23.54
C ARG A 121 3.12 7.46 -23.53
N MET A 122 4.21 7.93 -24.12
CA MET A 122 5.51 7.27 -24.08
C MET A 122 6.06 7.16 -22.65
N ILE A 123 6.05 8.28 -21.89
CA ILE A 123 6.55 8.32 -20.50
C ILE A 123 5.75 7.34 -19.61
N TYR A 124 4.42 7.36 -19.75
CA TYR A 124 3.55 6.55 -18.90
C TYR A 124 3.21 5.17 -19.50
N GLY A 125 3.81 4.79 -20.65
CA GLY A 125 3.54 3.51 -21.32
C GLY A 125 2.04 3.31 -21.61
N LEU A 126 1.37 4.35 -22.11
CA LEU A 126 -0.04 4.35 -22.47
C LEU A 126 -0.19 3.99 -23.96
N ASP A 127 -1.18 3.17 -24.27
CA ASP A 127 -1.49 2.76 -25.64
C ASP A 127 -2.20 3.87 -26.45
N SER A 128 -2.45 3.61 -27.74
CA SER A 128 -3.10 4.58 -28.65
C SER A 128 -4.54 4.93 -28.25
N SER A 129 -5.22 4.13 -27.44
CA SER A 129 -6.59 4.44 -27.00
C SER A 129 -6.67 5.76 -26.23
N TRP A 130 -5.56 6.18 -25.62
CA TRP A 130 -5.46 7.43 -24.87
C TRP A 130 -5.37 8.69 -25.76
N GLU A 131 -5.20 8.55 -27.07
CA GLU A 131 -5.22 9.70 -28.00
C GLU A 131 -6.57 10.39 -28.06
N THR A 132 -7.63 9.64 -27.84
CA THR A 132 -9.01 10.16 -27.91
C THR A 132 -9.71 10.15 -26.55
N GLN A 133 -9.09 9.55 -25.54
CA GLN A 133 -9.63 9.48 -24.19
C GLN A 133 -9.73 10.89 -23.58
N VAL A 134 -10.91 11.28 -23.16
CA VAL A 134 -11.10 12.52 -22.40
C VAL A 134 -10.47 12.32 -21.01
N VAL A 135 -9.58 13.24 -20.66
CA VAL A 135 -8.95 13.35 -19.35
C VAL A 135 -9.16 14.75 -18.78
N PHE A 136 -8.89 14.93 -17.51
CA PHE A 136 -9.04 16.22 -16.85
C PHE A 136 -7.73 16.62 -16.18
N ASN A 137 -7.45 17.93 -16.16
CA ASN A 137 -6.31 18.52 -15.49
C ASN A 137 -6.79 19.44 -14.35
N HIS A 138 -5.93 19.62 -13.35
CA HIS A 138 -6.18 20.65 -12.35
C HIS A 138 -6.09 22.03 -12.98
N SER A 139 -6.89 22.96 -12.49
CA SER A 139 -6.70 24.39 -12.80
C SER A 139 -5.49 24.91 -12.02
N PRO A 140 -4.48 25.50 -12.66
CA PRO A 140 -3.33 26.07 -11.96
C PRO A 140 -3.70 27.18 -10.97
N GLU A 141 -4.74 27.95 -11.29
CA GLU A 141 -5.23 29.02 -10.42
C GLU A 141 -6.24 28.54 -9.39
N GLY A 142 -6.80 27.33 -9.61
CA GLY A 142 -7.84 26.75 -8.76
C GLY A 142 -9.13 27.58 -8.76
N CYS A 143 -9.90 27.48 -7.67
CA CYS A 143 -11.10 28.26 -7.41
C CYS A 143 -11.30 28.45 -5.90
N GLN A 144 -12.33 29.19 -5.53
CA GLN A 144 -12.66 29.43 -4.11
C GLN A 144 -12.94 28.12 -3.36
N GLU A 145 -13.65 27.17 -3.98
CA GLU A 145 -13.99 25.87 -3.37
C GLU A 145 -12.78 24.99 -3.03
N CYS A 146 -11.73 25.09 -3.79
CA CYS A 146 -10.48 24.34 -3.54
C CYS A 146 -9.36 25.21 -2.94
N HIS A 147 -9.67 26.39 -2.47
CA HIS A 147 -8.71 27.36 -1.93
C HIS A 147 -7.52 27.56 -2.88
N SER A 148 -7.81 27.76 -4.16
CA SER A 148 -6.84 27.99 -5.24
C SER A 148 -5.83 26.86 -5.49
N SER A 149 -6.12 25.65 -4.99
CA SER A 149 -5.20 24.50 -5.14
C SER A 149 -5.42 23.69 -6.43
N GLY A 150 -6.58 23.80 -7.06
CA GLY A 150 -7.02 22.94 -8.17
C GLY A 150 -7.41 21.51 -7.75
N TYR A 151 -7.29 21.16 -6.46
CA TYR A 151 -7.57 19.82 -5.92
C TYR A 151 -8.53 19.89 -4.73
N ALA A 152 -9.40 18.88 -4.61
CA ALA A 152 -10.42 18.78 -3.55
C ALA A 152 -10.04 17.79 -2.43
N GLY A 153 -8.75 17.44 -2.33
CA GLY A 153 -8.26 16.51 -1.33
C GLY A 153 -7.45 15.35 -1.92
N ARG A 154 -7.45 14.22 -1.23
CA ARG A 154 -6.69 13.01 -1.61
C ARG A 154 -7.55 11.79 -1.41
N THR A 155 -7.28 10.73 -2.18
CA THR A 155 -7.82 9.39 -1.97
C THR A 155 -6.70 8.37 -1.93
N ALA A 156 -6.93 7.22 -1.29
CA ALA A 156 -5.99 6.13 -1.32
C ALA A 156 -6.14 5.31 -2.61
N ILE A 157 -5.02 4.91 -3.17
CA ILE A 157 -4.93 3.81 -4.13
C ILE A 157 -4.13 2.69 -3.50
N LEU A 158 -4.51 1.46 -3.80
CA LEU A 158 -3.98 0.26 -3.17
C LEU A 158 -3.40 -0.67 -4.22
N GLU A 159 -2.32 -1.35 -3.86
CA GLU A 159 -1.82 -2.55 -4.50
C GLU A 159 -1.87 -3.65 -3.46
N ILE A 160 -2.51 -4.78 -3.78
CA ILE A 160 -2.64 -5.90 -2.85
C ILE A 160 -2.05 -7.14 -3.51
N ILE A 161 -1.15 -7.80 -2.80
CA ILE A 161 -0.53 -9.06 -3.20
C ILE A 161 -1.05 -10.16 -2.27
N PRO A 162 -2.00 -10.99 -2.70
CA PRO A 162 -2.44 -12.13 -1.92
C PRO A 162 -1.35 -13.22 -1.96
N ILE A 163 -1.01 -13.76 -0.80
CA ILE A 163 -0.08 -14.90 -0.72
C ILE A 163 -0.90 -16.20 -0.80
N THR A 164 -1.10 -16.65 -2.03
CA THR A 164 -1.77 -17.94 -2.29
C THR A 164 -0.93 -19.11 -1.81
N PRO A 165 -1.50 -20.31 -1.60
CA PRO A 165 -0.72 -21.52 -1.23
C PRO A 165 0.44 -21.81 -2.19
N LYS A 166 0.25 -21.55 -3.49
CA LYS A 166 1.29 -21.71 -4.51
C LYS A 166 2.43 -20.71 -4.32
N ILE A 167 2.10 -19.44 -4.09
CA ILE A 167 3.09 -18.39 -3.81
C ILE A 167 3.82 -18.70 -2.50
N SER A 168 3.11 -19.11 -1.45
CA SER A 168 3.68 -19.49 -0.17
C SER A 168 4.70 -20.64 -0.32
N ASP A 169 4.37 -21.67 -1.11
CA ASP A 169 5.29 -22.78 -1.38
C ASP A 169 6.56 -22.31 -2.11
N MET A 170 6.42 -21.49 -3.15
CA MET A 170 7.55 -20.91 -3.88
C MET A 170 8.42 -20.01 -3.01
N LEU A 171 7.81 -19.20 -2.14
CA LEU A 171 8.52 -18.36 -1.18
C LEU A 171 9.32 -19.22 -0.20
N SER A 172 8.72 -20.26 0.36
CA SER A 172 9.37 -21.12 1.35
C SER A 172 10.59 -21.84 0.79
N LYS A 173 10.58 -22.17 -0.51
CA LYS A 173 11.68 -22.83 -1.23
C LYS A 173 12.75 -21.84 -1.75
N GLY A 174 12.51 -20.55 -1.66
CA GLY A 174 13.39 -19.54 -2.25
C GLY A 174 13.35 -19.49 -3.78
N GLU A 175 12.30 -20.02 -4.39
CA GLU A 175 12.14 -20.13 -5.85
C GLU A 175 11.56 -18.88 -6.50
N ILE A 176 11.25 -17.83 -5.73
CA ILE A 176 10.66 -16.60 -6.25
C ILE A 176 11.31 -15.36 -5.60
N THR A 177 11.74 -14.44 -6.43
CA THR A 177 12.21 -13.12 -6.02
C THR A 177 11.03 -12.14 -5.91
N PRO A 178 11.16 -10.99 -5.24
CA PRO A 178 10.12 -9.96 -5.22
C PRO A 178 9.70 -9.49 -6.61
N TYR A 179 10.66 -9.35 -7.54
CA TYR A 179 10.39 -8.98 -8.93
C TYR A 179 9.57 -10.04 -9.67
N GLU A 180 9.96 -11.31 -9.55
CA GLU A 180 9.20 -12.43 -10.16
C GLU A 180 7.81 -12.57 -9.54
N LEU A 181 7.66 -12.26 -8.26
CA LEU A 181 6.37 -12.22 -7.59
C LEU A 181 5.45 -11.16 -8.21
N GLU A 182 5.97 -9.94 -8.47
CA GLU A 182 5.21 -8.88 -9.15
C GLU A 182 4.79 -9.30 -10.55
N LEU A 183 5.70 -9.86 -11.34
CA LEU A 183 5.40 -10.33 -12.69
C LEU A 183 4.30 -11.40 -12.68
N LYS A 184 4.41 -12.37 -11.77
CA LYS A 184 3.46 -13.48 -11.68
C LYS A 184 2.05 -13.01 -11.30
N ILE A 185 1.95 -12.03 -10.40
CA ILE A 185 0.67 -11.45 -9.99
C ILE A 185 0.04 -10.65 -11.13
N GLN A 186 0.86 -9.93 -11.90
CA GLN A 186 0.41 -9.22 -13.09
C GLN A 186 -0.08 -10.18 -14.18
N GLU A 187 0.65 -11.28 -14.44
CA GLU A 187 0.27 -12.32 -15.41
C GLU A 187 -1.03 -13.03 -15.02
N GLU A 188 -1.21 -13.33 -13.75
CA GLU A 188 -2.43 -13.98 -13.25
C GLU A 188 -3.64 -13.02 -13.19
N GLY A 189 -3.43 -11.72 -13.47
CA GLY A 189 -4.50 -10.71 -13.50
C GLY A 189 -5.20 -10.51 -12.14
N ILE A 190 -4.54 -10.92 -11.07
CA ILE A 190 -5.15 -11.07 -9.74
C ILE A 190 -5.57 -9.72 -9.16
N LEU A 191 -4.79 -8.65 -9.40
CA LEU A 191 -5.15 -7.30 -8.95
C LEU A 191 -4.38 -6.21 -9.72
N PRO A 192 -4.98 -5.04 -9.96
CA PRO A 192 -4.29 -3.93 -10.56
C PRO A 192 -3.23 -3.38 -9.58
N ASN A 193 -2.04 -3.11 -10.09
CA ASN A 193 -0.98 -2.42 -9.34
C ASN A 193 -1.34 -0.94 -9.09
N LEU A 194 -0.54 -0.24 -8.31
CA LEU A 194 -0.75 1.19 -7.98
C LEU A 194 -0.92 2.04 -9.24
N ARG A 195 -0.11 1.78 -10.29
CA ARG A 195 -0.17 2.48 -11.57
C ARG A 195 -1.53 2.30 -12.25
N ASN A 196 -2.01 1.07 -12.37
CA ASN A 196 -3.28 0.76 -13.02
C ASN A 196 -4.47 1.36 -12.25
N ASN A 197 -4.41 1.38 -10.91
CA ASN A 197 -5.40 2.07 -10.08
C ASN A 197 -5.37 3.59 -10.28
N GLY A 198 -4.19 4.19 -10.40
CA GLY A 198 -4.05 5.61 -10.75
C GLY A 198 -4.64 5.93 -12.14
N LEU A 199 -4.32 5.10 -13.15
CA LEU A 199 -4.86 5.25 -14.51
C LEU A 199 -6.39 5.06 -14.58
N LYS A 200 -6.95 4.21 -13.73
CA LYS A 200 -8.41 4.09 -13.60
C LYS A 200 -9.02 5.40 -13.11
N LEU A 201 -8.44 6.02 -12.08
CA LEU A 201 -8.90 7.32 -11.59
C LEU A 201 -8.73 8.44 -12.62
N LEU A 202 -7.69 8.38 -13.46
CA LEU A 202 -7.50 9.30 -14.59
C LEU A 202 -8.63 9.15 -15.61
N LYS A 203 -8.98 7.93 -16.01
CA LYS A 203 -10.11 7.65 -16.91
C LYS A 203 -11.44 8.14 -16.36
N GLU A 204 -11.63 8.04 -15.04
CA GLU A 204 -12.82 8.51 -14.34
C GLU A 204 -12.84 10.05 -14.18
N GLY A 205 -11.78 10.75 -14.60
CA GLY A 205 -11.66 12.21 -14.45
C GLY A 205 -11.56 12.66 -13.00
N LYS A 206 -11.06 11.81 -12.13
CA LYS A 206 -10.88 12.07 -10.68
C LYS A 206 -9.49 12.61 -10.34
N THR A 207 -8.49 12.35 -11.16
CA THR A 207 -7.10 12.78 -10.98
C THR A 207 -6.51 13.21 -12.32
N ASP A 208 -5.27 13.73 -12.31
CA ASP A 208 -4.54 14.10 -13.51
C ASP A 208 -3.18 13.37 -13.63
N LEU A 209 -2.54 13.49 -14.78
CA LEU A 209 -1.22 12.89 -15.01
C LEU A 209 -0.15 13.46 -14.09
N THR A 210 -0.26 14.73 -13.70
CA THR A 210 0.69 15.36 -12.77
C THR A 210 0.65 14.71 -11.38
N ALA A 211 -0.54 14.34 -10.91
CA ALA A 211 -0.67 13.64 -9.64
C ALA A 211 -0.17 12.17 -9.72
N ILE A 212 -0.37 11.53 -10.88
CA ILE A 212 0.12 10.16 -11.13
C ILE A 212 1.65 10.13 -11.23
N SER A 213 2.27 11.10 -11.94
CA SER A 213 3.73 11.15 -12.08
C SER A 213 4.44 11.21 -10.73
N LYS A 214 3.99 12.12 -9.88
CA LYS A 214 4.54 12.28 -8.53
C LYS A 214 4.44 11.00 -7.68
N MET A 215 3.46 10.18 -7.95
CA MET A 215 3.31 8.89 -7.28
C MET A 215 4.27 7.84 -7.85
N ILE A 216 4.47 7.82 -9.18
CA ILE A 216 5.36 6.87 -9.87
C ILE A 216 6.83 7.20 -9.55
N ASP A 217 7.21 8.48 -9.61
CA ASP A 217 8.58 8.94 -9.31
C ASP A 217 9.00 8.57 -7.87
N MET A 218 8.07 8.62 -6.91
CA MET A 218 8.34 8.17 -5.53
C MET A 218 8.48 6.65 -5.39
N SER A 219 8.17 5.86 -6.43
CA SER A 219 8.32 4.39 -6.44
C SER A 219 9.60 3.92 -7.14
N THR A 220 10.35 4.83 -7.76
CA THR A 220 11.59 4.56 -8.51
C THR A 220 12.85 5.06 -7.80
N ASP A 221 12.70 5.78 -6.67
CA ASP A 221 13.84 6.16 -5.83
C ASP A 221 14.18 4.99 -4.90
N ASP A 222 15.02 4.06 -5.46
CA ASP A 222 16.15 3.36 -4.83
C ASP A 222 16.95 2.59 -5.90
#